data_bbe7ed5aa601c8483364e846faef0233
#
_entry.id   bbe7ed5aa601c8483364e846faef0233
#
_cell.length_a   1.000
_cell.length_b   1.000
_cell.length_c   1.000
_cell.angle_alpha   90.00
_cell.angle_beta   90.00
_cell.angle_gamma   90.00
#
_symmetry.space_group_name_H-M   'P 1'
#
loop_
_entity.id
_entity.type
_entity.pdbx_description
1 polymer ?
#
loop_
_entity_poly.entity_id
_entity_poly.type
_entity_poly.pdbx_seq_one_letter_code
_entity_poly.pdbx_strand_id
1 'polypeptide(L)'
;FREQVCIIACPYGRLQGVLLDTKSIVVAYDHKRGEAENGRKKFRKNEDRESLGHGDCIDCFQCVNVCLTGIDIRNGTQLECVNCTACIDECDHIMESINLPKGLIRYASEDEIAKKEKFKLTARMKGYIAVLFILIGILTGMLFLRNDVEARVLRLPGQLYEHKQGDI
;
A
#
# COMPACT_ATOMS: atom_id res chain seq x y z
N PHE A 1 4.66 -11.20 18.58
CA PHE A 1 6.13 -11.09 18.39
C PHE A 1 6.52 -10.76 16.95
N ARG A 2 5.86 -11.38 15.95
CA ARG A 2 6.25 -11.26 14.53
C ARG A 2 6.09 -9.84 13.98
N GLU A 3 5.01 -9.18 14.32
CA GLU A 3 4.70 -7.81 13.85
C GLU A 3 5.58 -6.77 14.53
N GLN A 4 5.84 -6.91 15.82
CA GLN A 4 6.69 -5.98 16.57
C GLN A 4 8.14 -5.99 16.10
N VAL A 5 8.67 -7.14 15.65
CA VAL A 5 10.01 -7.23 15.07
C VAL A 5 10.10 -6.44 13.77
N CYS A 6 9.06 -6.48 12.93
CA CYS A 6 9.02 -5.69 11.69
C CYS A 6 8.94 -4.19 11.95
N ILE A 7 8.24 -3.76 13.00
CA ILE A 7 8.07 -2.35 13.34
C ILE A 7 9.31 -1.79 14.04
N ILE A 8 9.92 -2.54 14.96
CA ILE A 8 10.97 -2.03 15.84
C ILE A 8 12.37 -2.33 15.31
N ALA A 9 12.61 -3.57 14.84
CA ALA A 9 13.95 -4.07 14.53
C ALA A 9 14.26 -4.09 13.03
N CYS A 10 13.25 -4.16 12.17
CA CYS A 10 13.47 -4.24 10.73
C CYS A 10 13.85 -2.89 10.14
N PRO A 11 15.03 -2.72 9.53
CA PRO A 11 15.44 -1.47 8.88
C PRO A 11 14.47 -1.05 7.76
N TYR A 12 13.87 -2.02 7.08
CA TYR A 12 12.92 -1.79 6.00
C TYR A 12 11.63 -1.13 6.49
N GLY A 13 11.05 -1.58 7.59
CA GLY A 13 9.85 -0.97 8.17
C GLY A 13 10.08 0.47 8.60
N ARG A 14 11.25 0.77 9.16
CA ARG A 14 11.65 2.14 9.52
C ARG A 14 11.86 3.03 8.30
N LEU A 15 12.51 2.51 7.25
CA LEU A 15 12.72 3.24 6.01
C LEU A 15 11.38 3.56 5.33
N GLN A 16 10.46 2.62 5.32
CA GLN A 16 9.12 2.83 4.78
C GLN A 16 8.40 3.99 5.49
N GLY A 17 8.48 4.07 6.82
CA GLY A 17 7.89 5.16 7.59
C GLY A 17 8.49 6.54 7.27
N VAL A 18 9.81 6.61 7.09
CA VAL A 18 10.50 7.87 6.72
C VAL A 18 10.16 8.32 5.29
N LEU A 19 9.83 7.37 4.40
CA LEU A 19 9.46 7.68 3.02
C LEU A 19 8.00 8.11 2.86
N LEU A 20 7.15 7.91 3.88
CA LEU A 20 5.77 8.39 3.87
C LEU A 20 5.77 9.93 3.95
N ASP A 21 5.04 10.53 3.01
CA ASP A 21 4.81 11.98 2.93
C ASP A 21 3.30 12.22 3.03
N THR A 22 2.88 13.41 3.43
CA THR A 22 1.46 13.82 3.49
C THR A 22 0.71 13.65 2.17
N LYS A 23 1.47 13.54 1.06
CA LYS A 23 0.96 13.27 -0.30
C LYS A 23 0.96 11.79 -0.67
N SER A 24 1.47 10.91 0.19
CA SER A 24 1.45 9.47 -0.05
C SER A 24 0.03 8.94 0.07
N ILE A 25 -0.34 8.04 -0.85
CA ILE A 25 -1.65 7.38 -0.81
C ILE A 25 -1.56 6.25 0.21
N VAL A 26 -2.36 6.34 1.24
CA VAL A 26 -2.49 5.36 2.31
C VAL A 26 -3.95 5.08 2.61
N VAL A 27 -4.24 4.06 3.39
CA VAL A 27 -5.58 3.90 3.97
C VAL A 27 -5.76 5.00 5.01
N ALA A 28 -6.69 5.91 4.75
CA ALA A 28 -6.92 7.08 5.58
C ALA A 28 -8.40 7.23 5.94
N TYR A 29 -8.65 7.73 7.14
CA TYR A 29 -9.96 8.10 7.62
C TYR A 29 -10.26 9.57 7.27
N ASP A 30 -11.41 9.81 6.64
CA ASP A 30 -11.85 11.15 6.31
C ASP A 30 -12.42 11.86 7.56
N HIS A 31 -11.53 12.51 8.31
CA HIS A 31 -11.89 13.21 9.54
C HIS A 31 -12.85 14.37 9.31
N LYS A 32 -12.79 15.04 8.15
CA LYS A 32 -13.70 16.16 7.86
C LYS A 32 -15.14 15.71 7.67
N ARG A 33 -15.33 14.55 7.05
CA ARG A 33 -16.64 13.96 6.89
C ARG A 33 -17.07 13.19 8.14
N GLY A 34 -16.13 12.50 8.78
CA GLY A 34 -16.41 11.62 9.91
C GLY A 34 -16.65 12.33 11.22
N GLU A 35 -16.06 13.50 11.43
CA GLU A 35 -16.17 14.25 12.69
C GLU A 35 -17.05 15.50 12.56
N ALA A 36 -17.11 16.12 11.37
CA ALA A 36 -17.78 17.39 11.12
C ALA A 36 -17.45 18.45 12.20
N GLU A 37 -18.42 19.30 12.58
CA GLU A 37 -18.21 20.37 13.58
C GLU A 37 -18.36 19.87 15.02
N ASN A 38 -19.29 18.93 15.27
CA ASN A 38 -19.65 18.46 16.62
C ASN A 38 -19.06 17.07 16.96
N GLY A 39 -18.09 16.59 16.16
CA GLY A 39 -17.37 15.36 16.39
C GLY A 39 -18.18 14.07 16.15
N ARG A 40 -17.62 12.96 16.64
CA ARG A 40 -18.17 11.61 16.50
C ARG A 40 -19.27 11.38 17.54
N LYS A 41 -20.40 10.79 17.13
CA LYS A 41 -21.49 10.44 18.05
C LYS A 41 -22.11 9.10 17.67
N LYS A 42 -22.47 8.32 18.69
CA LYS A 42 -23.15 7.02 18.52
C LYS A 42 -24.46 7.21 17.73
N PHE A 43 -24.75 6.24 16.86
CA PHE A 43 -25.94 6.23 16.03
C PHE A 43 -27.21 6.19 16.91
N ARG A 44 -28.16 7.09 16.60
CA ARG A 44 -29.52 7.05 17.12
C ARG A 44 -30.52 7.01 15.98
N LYS A 45 -31.48 6.11 16.06
CA LYS A 45 -32.54 5.96 15.06
C LYS A 45 -33.39 7.23 15.07
N ASN A 46 -33.63 7.84 13.89
CA ASN A 46 -34.38 9.08 13.66
C ASN A 46 -33.67 10.40 14.07
N GLU A 47 -32.36 10.44 14.10
CA GLU A 47 -31.60 11.67 14.31
C GLU A 47 -31.06 12.19 12.97
N ASP A 48 -31.44 13.42 12.59
CA ASP A 48 -30.87 14.10 11.42
C ASP A 48 -29.48 14.61 11.77
N ARG A 49 -28.45 13.85 11.38
CA ARG A 49 -27.05 14.14 11.72
C ARG A 49 -26.53 15.41 11.06
N GLU A 50 -26.97 15.69 9.82
CA GLU A 50 -26.59 16.91 9.10
C GLU A 50 -27.08 18.17 9.81
N SER A 51 -28.32 18.18 10.29
CA SER A 51 -28.88 19.34 10.99
C SER A 51 -28.23 19.63 12.34
N LEU A 52 -27.65 18.58 12.97
CA LEU A 52 -26.96 18.65 14.26
C LEU A 52 -25.44 18.84 14.12
N GLY A 53 -24.92 18.92 12.89
CA GLY A 53 -23.48 19.06 12.63
C GLY A 53 -22.63 17.87 13.09
N HIS A 54 -23.24 16.69 13.22
CA HIS A 54 -22.53 15.47 13.57
C HIS A 54 -21.93 14.80 12.33
N GLY A 55 -20.70 14.28 12.47
CA GLY A 55 -20.04 13.55 11.41
C GLY A 55 -20.66 12.19 11.12
N ASP A 56 -20.31 11.60 9.98
CA ASP A 56 -20.79 10.28 9.56
C ASP A 56 -20.27 9.14 10.44
N CYS A 57 -19.16 9.33 11.16
CA CYS A 57 -18.63 8.32 12.07
C CYS A 57 -19.54 8.14 13.29
N ILE A 58 -20.02 6.91 13.48
CA ILE A 58 -20.92 6.54 14.60
C ILE A 58 -20.17 6.02 15.81
N ASP A 59 -18.86 6.10 15.82
CA ASP A 59 -18.01 5.63 16.93
C ASP A 59 -18.26 4.16 17.34
N CYS A 60 -18.42 3.28 16.36
CA CYS A 60 -18.68 1.85 16.57
C CYS A 60 -17.44 1.01 16.89
N PHE A 61 -16.23 1.54 16.68
CA PHE A 61 -14.94 0.90 16.89
C PHE A 61 -14.69 -0.38 16.05
N GLN A 62 -15.53 -0.72 15.10
CA GLN A 62 -15.34 -1.93 14.29
C GLN A 62 -14.07 -1.87 13.44
N CYS A 63 -13.73 -0.69 12.90
CA CYS A 63 -12.47 -0.50 12.20
C CYS A 63 -11.21 -0.78 13.05
N VAL A 64 -11.31 -0.56 14.37
CA VAL A 64 -10.24 -0.89 15.33
C VAL A 64 -10.23 -2.37 15.66
N ASN A 65 -11.42 -2.97 15.88
CA ASN A 65 -11.57 -4.38 16.25
C ASN A 65 -11.09 -5.33 15.14
N VAL A 66 -11.32 -4.97 13.87
CA VAL A 66 -10.89 -5.77 12.72
C VAL A 66 -9.40 -5.57 12.40
N CYS A 67 -8.76 -4.55 12.97
CA CYS A 67 -7.38 -4.23 12.66
C CYS A 67 -6.40 -5.28 13.17
N LEU A 68 -5.63 -5.89 12.28
CA LEU A 68 -4.63 -6.92 12.62
C LEU A 68 -3.51 -6.40 13.50
N THR A 69 -3.18 -5.11 13.38
CA THR A 69 -2.13 -4.44 14.17
C THR A 69 -2.70 -3.72 15.41
N GLY A 70 -4.02 -3.72 15.58
CA GLY A 70 -4.69 -3.11 16.72
C GLY A 70 -4.62 -1.59 16.77
N ILE A 71 -4.39 -0.92 15.63
CA ILE A 71 -4.33 0.54 15.56
C ILE A 71 -5.72 1.15 15.41
N ASP A 72 -5.86 2.38 15.86
CA ASP A 72 -7.05 3.20 15.58
C ASP A 72 -6.76 4.10 14.38
N ILE A 73 -7.28 3.71 13.21
CA ILE A 73 -7.09 4.46 11.96
C ILE A 73 -7.68 5.86 11.99
N ARG A 74 -8.58 6.14 12.94
CA ARG A 74 -9.22 7.45 13.10
C ARG A 74 -8.28 8.51 13.68
N ASN A 75 -7.16 8.08 14.26
CA ASN A 75 -6.14 8.98 14.80
C ASN A 75 -5.12 9.46 13.74
N GLY A 76 -5.42 9.25 12.45
CA GLY A 76 -4.56 9.61 11.33
C GLY A 76 -3.66 8.47 10.86
N THR A 77 -2.74 8.80 9.96
CA THR A 77 -1.80 7.84 9.38
C THR A 77 -0.81 7.34 10.43
N GLN A 78 -0.73 6.02 10.61
CA GLN A 78 0.17 5.37 11.56
C GLN A 78 1.14 4.46 10.84
N LEU A 79 2.39 4.39 11.32
CA LEU A 79 3.47 3.59 10.72
C LEU A 79 3.19 2.09 10.80
N GLU A 80 2.41 1.66 11.78
CA GLU A 80 2.01 0.30 12.03
C GLU A 80 0.93 -0.21 11.06
N CYS A 81 0.36 0.69 10.25
CA CYS A 81 -0.65 0.33 9.26
C CYS A 81 -0.04 -0.47 8.11
N VAL A 82 -0.49 -1.70 7.92
CA VAL A 82 -0.04 -2.57 6.82
C VAL A 82 -0.89 -2.45 5.55
N ASN A 83 -1.80 -1.48 5.49
CA ASN A 83 -2.71 -1.22 4.36
C ASN A 83 -3.52 -2.46 3.92
N CYS A 84 -3.96 -3.30 4.86
CA CYS A 84 -4.70 -4.54 4.58
C CYS A 84 -6.15 -4.33 4.15
N THR A 85 -6.68 -3.10 4.21
CA THR A 85 -8.05 -2.68 3.83
C THR A 85 -9.21 -3.22 4.67
N ALA A 86 -9.00 -4.14 5.59
CA ALA A 86 -10.08 -4.73 6.39
C ALA A 86 -10.96 -3.68 7.10
N CYS A 87 -10.37 -2.56 7.53
CA CYS A 87 -11.12 -1.44 8.13
C CYS A 87 -12.02 -0.71 7.12
N ILE A 88 -11.68 -0.71 5.82
CA ILE A 88 -12.51 -0.13 4.76
C ILE A 88 -13.78 -0.97 4.61
N ASP A 89 -13.61 -2.28 4.43
CA ASP A 89 -14.71 -3.21 4.18
C ASP A 89 -15.68 -3.22 5.36
N GLU A 90 -15.17 -3.28 6.59
CA GLU A 90 -16.00 -3.28 7.79
C GLU A 90 -16.73 -1.93 7.98
N CYS A 91 -16.05 -0.81 7.75
CA CYS A 91 -16.68 0.51 7.83
C CYS A 91 -17.78 0.66 6.78
N ASP A 92 -17.54 0.24 5.55
CA ASP A 92 -18.51 0.32 4.45
C ASP A 92 -19.74 -0.57 4.71
N HIS A 93 -19.55 -1.75 5.30
CA HIS A 93 -20.64 -2.63 5.74
C HIS A 93 -21.54 -1.96 6.79
N ILE A 94 -20.92 -1.31 7.79
CA ILE A 94 -21.66 -0.56 8.81
C ILE A 94 -22.40 0.64 8.19
N MET A 95 -21.73 1.42 7.33
CA MET A 95 -22.34 2.57 6.66
C MET A 95 -23.55 2.16 5.82
N GLU A 96 -23.45 1.04 5.12
CA GLU A 96 -24.59 0.48 4.36
C GLU A 96 -25.76 0.11 5.26
N SER A 97 -25.50 -0.51 6.42
CA SER A 97 -26.54 -0.93 7.38
C SER A 97 -27.34 0.23 7.96
N ILE A 98 -26.75 1.42 8.02
CA ILE A 98 -27.36 2.66 8.55
C ILE A 98 -27.77 3.64 7.47
N ASN A 99 -27.69 3.24 6.19
CA ASN A 99 -28.00 4.07 5.00
C ASN A 99 -27.18 5.38 4.91
N LEU A 100 -25.92 5.36 5.35
CA LEU A 100 -24.98 6.43 5.13
C LEU A 100 -24.08 6.13 3.92
N PRO A 101 -23.56 7.17 3.22
CA PRO A 101 -22.72 6.97 2.06
C PRO A 101 -21.37 6.33 2.45
N LYS A 102 -20.94 5.32 1.67
CA LYS A 102 -19.67 4.58 1.83
C LYS A 102 -18.44 5.47 1.66
N GLY A 103 -17.27 4.90 1.93
CA GLY A 103 -15.97 5.53 1.67
C GLY A 103 -15.55 6.53 2.75
N LEU A 104 -15.96 6.31 4.00
CA LEU A 104 -15.48 7.09 5.13
C LEU A 104 -14.01 6.77 5.45
N ILE A 105 -13.62 5.51 5.28
CA ILE A 105 -12.23 5.06 5.25
C ILE A 105 -11.93 4.66 3.82
N ARG A 106 -10.89 5.25 3.20
CA ARG A 106 -10.54 4.99 1.81
C ARG A 106 -9.06 5.21 1.56
N TYR A 107 -8.60 4.79 0.39
CA TYR A 107 -7.29 5.21 -0.10
C TYR A 107 -7.30 6.70 -0.44
N ALA A 108 -6.58 7.48 0.33
CA ALA A 108 -6.44 8.91 0.13
C ALA A 108 -5.09 9.41 0.66
N SER A 109 -4.68 10.59 0.27
CA SER A 109 -3.58 11.30 0.92
C SER A 109 -4.12 12.23 2.00
N GLU A 110 -3.34 12.51 3.03
CA GLU A 110 -3.73 13.47 4.07
C GLU A 110 -4.01 14.85 3.48
N ASP A 111 -3.22 15.28 2.50
CA ASP A 111 -3.43 16.54 1.79
C ASP A 111 -4.75 16.58 1.01
N GLU A 112 -5.18 15.44 0.43
CA GLU A 112 -6.47 15.33 -0.26
C GLU A 112 -7.64 15.52 0.70
N ILE A 113 -7.58 14.89 1.87
CA ILE A 113 -8.61 15.02 2.90
C ILE A 113 -8.60 16.43 3.50
N ALA A 114 -7.42 16.96 3.83
CA ALA A 114 -7.27 18.26 4.47
C ALA A 114 -7.64 19.43 3.55
N LYS A 115 -7.27 19.38 2.27
CA LYS A 115 -7.43 20.51 1.32
C LYS A 115 -8.50 20.27 0.26
N LYS A 116 -9.12 19.08 0.21
CA LYS A 116 -10.02 18.62 -0.86
C LYS A 116 -9.39 18.76 -2.26
N GLU A 117 -8.06 18.69 -2.34
CA GLU A 117 -7.35 18.74 -3.61
C GLU A 117 -7.39 17.38 -4.29
N LYS A 118 -7.69 17.38 -5.60
CA LYS A 118 -7.59 16.17 -6.41
C LYS A 118 -6.14 15.73 -6.50
N PHE A 119 -5.94 14.41 -6.62
CA PHE A 119 -4.63 13.80 -6.81
C PHE A 119 -3.80 14.53 -7.87
N LYS A 120 -2.62 14.99 -7.49
CA LYS A 120 -1.65 15.64 -8.38
C LYS A 120 -0.35 14.84 -8.40
N LEU A 121 0.13 14.51 -9.60
CA LEU A 121 1.44 13.88 -9.79
C LEU A 121 2.55 14.79 -9.26
N THR A 122 3.16 14.41 -8.15
CA THR A 122 4.30 15.13 -7.57
C THR A 122 5.57 14.93 -8.39
N ALA A 123 6.54 15.85 -8.23
CA ALA A 123 7.84 15.75 -8.90
C ALA A 123 8.56 14.43 -8.54
N ARG A 124 8.47 13.97 -7.29
CA ARG A 124 8.99 12.67 -6.84
C ARG A 124 8.39 11.50 -7.61
N MET A 125 7.08 11.50 -7.77
CA MET A 125 6.36 10.44 -8.47
C MET A 125 6.74 10.36 -9.94
N LYS A 126 6.90 11.52 -10.59
CA LYS A 126 7.43 11.60 -11.98
C LYS A 126 8.85 11.05 -12.06
N GLY A 127 9.71 11.34 -11.07
CA GLY A 127 11.07 10.80 -11.00
C GLY A 127 11.08 9.27 -10.86
N TYR A 128 10.27 8.69 -9.99
CA TYR A 128 10.16 7.23 -9.84
C TYR A 128 9.63 6.55 -11.09
N ILE A 129 8.65 7.15 -11.76
CA ILE A 129 8.12 6.66 -13.03
C ILE A 129 9.21 6.66 -14.11
N ALA A 130 9.99 7.74 -14.23
CA ALA A 130 11.10 7.83 -15.20
C ALA A 130 12.17 6.75 -14.93
N VAL A 131 12.59 6.57 -13.67
CA VAL A 131 13.54 5.52 -13.29
C VAL A 131 13.01 4.14 -13.62
N LEU A 132 11.73 3.87 -13.32
CA LEU A 132 11.10 2.59 -13.63
C LEU A 132 11.11 2.31 -15.13
N PHE A 133 10.76 3.28 -15.97
CA PHE A 133 10.79 3.12 -17.42
C PHE A 133 12.21 2.86 -17.96
N ILE A 134 13.23 3.54 -17.43
CA ILE A 134 14.63 3.29 -17.76
C ILE A 134 15.02 1.85 -17.41
N LEU A 135 14.69 1.37 -16.20
CA LEU A 135 15.00 0.01 -15.78
C LEU A 135 14.30 -1.04 -16.64
N ILE A 136 13.03 -0.83 -16.97
CA ILE A 136 12.28 -1.72 -17.87
C ILE A 136 12.94 -1.72 -19.27
N GLY A 137 13.34 -0.55 -19.79
CA GLY A 137 14.03 -0.44 -21.07
C GLY A 137 15.35 -1.19 -21.10
N ILE A 138 16.17 -1.07 -20.03
CA ILE A 138 17.43 -1.81 -19.89
C ILE A 138 17.16 -3.32 -19.83
N LEU A 139 16.21 -3.74 -19.02
CA LEU A 139 15.84 -5.15 -18.89
C LEU A 139 15.39 -5.75 -20.23
N THR A 140 14.50 -5.02 -20.91
CA THR A 140 13.99 -5.44 -22.23
C THR A 140 15.13 -5.51 -23.25
N GLY A 141 16.03 -4.51 -23.27
CA GLY A 141 17.21 -4.51 -24.12
C GLY A 141 18.13 -5.71 -23.84
N MET A 142 18.39 -6.02 -22.58
CA MET A 142 19.20 -7.19 -22.21
C MET A 142 18.54 -8.51 -22.62
N LEU A 143 17.21 -8.61 -22.54
CA LEU A 143 16.49 -9.81 -22.98
C LEU A 143 16.59 -10.02 -24.51
N PHE A 144 16.48 -8.95 -25.30
CA PHE A 144 16.62 -9.05 -26.76
C PHE A 144 18.06 -9.29 -27.22
N LEU A 145 19.04 -8.79 -26.48
CA LEU A 145 20.48 -8.98 -26.79
C LEU A 145 21.04 -10.29 -26.23
N ARG A 146 20.26 -11.05 -25.47
CA ARG A 146 20.70 -12.31 -24.89
C ARG A 146 20.84 -13.39 -25.97
N ASN A 147 22.05 -13.96 -26.10
CA ASN A 147 22.28 -15.13 -26.91
C ASN A 147 21.81 -16.37 -26.15
N ASP A 148 20.79 -17.04 -26.68
CA ASP A 148 20.15 -18.20 -26.02
C ASP A 148 20.96 -19.48 -26.03
N VAL A 149 22.09 -19.54 -26.77
CA VAL A 149 22.88 -20.76 -26.93
C VAL A 149 24.36 -20.49 -26.58
N GLU A 150 24.77 -20.92 -25.41
CA GLU A 150 26.18 -21.07 -25.05
C GLU A 150 26.56 -22.53 -25.17
N ALA A 151 27.11 -22.94 -26.34
CA ALA A 151 27.60 -24.28 -26.52
C ALA A 151 28.95 -24.44 -25.78
N ARG A 152 28.95 -25.06 -24.62
CA ARG A 152 30.15 -25.47 -23.91
C ARG A 152 30.56 -26.88 -24.37
N VAL A 153 31.59 -26.95 -25.18
CA VAL A 153 32.22 -28.22 -25.52
C VAL A 153 33.03 -28.69 -24.32
N LEU A 154 32.47 -29.58 -23.52
CA LEU A 154 33.16 -30.20 -22.40
C LEU A 154 33.87 -31.45 -22.91
N ARG A 155 35.17 -31.54 -22.57
CA ARG A 155 35.98 -32.75 -22.83
C ARG A 155 35.44 -33.91 -21.99
N LEU A 156 35.27 -35.09 -22.59
CA LEU A 156 34.88 -36.29 -21.86
C LEU A 156 35.89 -36.57 -20.73
N PRO A 157 35.41 -36.73 -19.49
CA PRO A 157 36.29 -37.04 -18.38
C PRO A 157 36.96 -38.39 -18.59
N GLY A 158 38.27 -38.43 -18.58
CA GLY A 158 39.05 -39.67 -18.68
C GLY A 158 39.74 -39.95 -20.00
N GLN A 159 39.55 -39.15 -21.06
CA GLN A 159 40.27 -39.31 -22.31
C GLN A 159 41.11 -38.06 -22.62
N LEU A 160 42.43 -38.23 -22.65
CA LEU A 160 43.39 -37.18 -22.98
C LEU A 160 43.50 -36.95 -24.50
N TYR A 161 43.28 -37.98 -25.31
CA TYR A 161 43.29 -37.95 -26.77
C TYR A 161 42.58 -39.18 -27.34
N GLU A 162 41.99 -39.04 -28.48
CA GLU A 162 41.42 -40.14 -29.24
C GLU A 162 42.44 -40.57 -30.31
N HIS A 163 42.88 -41.82 -30.25
CA HIS A 163 43.71 -42.42 -31.33
C HIS A 163 42.81 -42.62 -32.52
N LYS A 164 43.00 -41.85 -33.56
CA LYS A 164 42.43 -42.14 -34.86
C LYS A 164 43.18 -43.34 -35.43
N GLN A 165 42.56 -44.51 -35.42
CA GLN A 165 43.06 -45.71 -36.05
C GLN A 165 42.95 -45.49 -37.55
N GLY A 166 44.12 -45.30 -38.21
CA GLY A 166 44.28 -45.33 -39.65
C GLY A 166 44.88 -44.07 -40.24
N ASP A 167 46.15 -43.90 -40.12
CA ASP A 167 47.03 -43.38 -41.20
C ASP A 167 48.43 -43.88 -40.94
N ILE A 168 48.82 -44.91 -41.74
CA ILE A 168 50.19 -45.24 -42.06
C ILE A 168 50.58 -44.40 -43.24
#